data_96342cb05f38850526ee40af46573218
#
_entry.id   96342cb05f38850526ee40af46573218
#
_cell.length_a   1.000
_cell.length_b   1.000
_cell.length_c   1.000
_cell.angle_alpha   90.00
_cell.angle_beta   90.00
_cell.angle_gamma   90.00
#
_symmetry.space_group_name_H-M   'P 1'
#
loop_
_entity.id
_entity.type
_entity.pdbx_description
1 polymer ?
#
loop_
_entity_poly.entity_id
_entity_poly.type
_entity_poly.pdbx_seq_one_letter_code
_entity_poly.pdbx_strand_id
1 'polypeptide(L)'
;MTIERNNAMSAIQLREGVWSVGVLNPALRVFDIVMESRYGTSYNAYLVTGGEKTALIEAVHKDYFEDLVSNIEEILPVEKLDYLIMNHTEPDHSGGVRALLDRCPNLTVLCSSSAKKFLTSIANEEFPCRVVKDGDTLDLGGKTLRFISAPLLHWPDSIFTWDEADKTLFTCDFLGCHFCEPSMRDTGIHPEYRRYYEAELLNYFNCIFGPFKPAVLDGLDKMPARVELVCTSHGPTLSQSIGYVKDCYRQWAAPAVRPDGKKTVGIIYCSAYGCTRALADAAAKALTADGLQVTTLDVVFAAPETVSALVN
;
A
#
# COMPACT_ATOMS: atom_id res chain seq x y z
N MET A 1 -29.02 -16.73 -4.10
CA MET A 1 -29.38 -15.33 -4.34
C MET A 1 -28.09 -14.63 -4.75
N THR A 2 -27.81 -14.57 -6.04
CA THR A 2 -26.64 -13.91 -6.61
C THR A 2 -26.89 -12.40 -6.44
N ILE A 3 -26.16 -11.77 -5.55
CA ILE A 3 -26.12 -10.31 -5.48
C ILE A 3 -25.42 -9.90 -6.77
N GLU A 4 -26.11 -9.29 -7.72
CA GLU A 4 -25.48 -8.61 -8.84
C GLU A 4 -24.56 -7.55 -8.24
N ARG A 5 -23.25 -7.80 -8.31
CA ARG A 5 -22.21 -6.84 -7.90
C ARG A 5 -22.10 -5.81 -9.03
N ASN A 6 -22.94 -4.78 -8.99
CA ASN A 6 -22.81 -3.61 -9.86
C ASN A 6 -21.70 -2.66 -9.33
N ASN A 7 -20.51 -3.21 -9.10
CA ASN A 7 -19.31 -2.45 -8.72
C ASN A 7 -18.37 -2.21 -9.91
N ALA A 8 -18.84 -2.45 -11.14
CA ALA A 8 -18.05 -2.19 -12.33
C ALA A 8 -17.81 -0.66 -12.43
N MET A 9 -16.66 -0.23 -11.97
CA MET A 9 -16.12 1.08 -12.33
C MET A 9 -15.54 0.92 -13.73
N SER A 10 -15.96 1.75 -14.68
CA SER A 10 -15.28 1.83 -15.98
C SER A 10 -13.85 2.30 -15.84
N ALA A 11 -12.99 1.93 -16.77
CA ALA A 11 -11.62 2.42 -16.82
C ALA A 11 -11.59 3.96 -16.86
N ILE A 12 -10.79 4.58 -16.00
CA ILE A 12 -10.67 6.04 -15.92
C ILE A 12 -9.30 6.47 -16.43
N GLN A 13 -9.27 7.25 -17.50
CA GLN A 13 -8.03 7.85 -17.97
C GLN A 13 -7.54 8.91 -17.00
N LEU A 14 -6.37 8.68 -16.40
CA LEU A 14 -5.72 9.60 -15.46
C LEU A 14 -4.81 10.59 -16.19
N ARG A 15 -4.03 10.07 -17.14
CA ARG A 15 -3.13 10.79 -18.04
C ARG A 15 -3.10 10.10 -19.40
N GLU A 16 -2.46 10.69 -20.39
CA GLU A 16 -2.26 10.05 -21.69
C GLU A 16 -1.51 8.71 -21.52
N GLY A 17 -2.14 7.62 -21.94
CA GLY A 17 -1.60 6.28 -21.80
C GLY A 17 -1.50 5.75 -20.35
N VAL A 18 -2.17 6.38 -19.39
CA VAL A 18 -2.25 5.90 -17.99
C VAL A 18 -3.72 5.84 -17.56
N TRP A 19 -4.17 4.65 -17.21
CA TRP A 19 -5.56 4.36 -16.87
C TRP A 19 -5.66 3.74 -15.48
N SER A 20 -6.64 4.16 -14.70
CA SER A 20 -7.09 3.40 -13.52
C SER A 20 -8.04 2.32 -14.00
N VAL A 21 -7.69 1.05 -13.76
CA VAL A 21 -8.46 -0.14 -14.13
C VAL A 21 -8.82 -1.00 -12.92
N GLY A 22 -8.51 -0.53 -11.71
CA GLY A 22 -8.84 -1.19 -10.46
C GLY A 22 -10.34 -1.22 -10.16
N VAL A 23 -10.69 -1.54 -8.93
CA VAL A 23 -12.08 -1.71 -8.51
C VAL A 23 -12.39 -0.98 -7.21
N LEU A 24 -13.65 -0.59 -7.02
CA LEU A 24 -14.14 0.03 -5.80
C LEU A 24 -14.79 -1.03 -4.89
N ASN A 25 -14.56 -0.91 -3.59
CA ASN A 25 -15.28 -1.67 -2.58
C ASN A 25 -15.87 -0.72 -1.52
N PRO A 26 -16.98 -0.04 -1.84
CA PRO A 26 -17.62 0.90 -0.91
C PRO A 26 -18.25 0.21 0.30
N ALA A 27 -18.43 -1.11 0.26
CA ALA A 27 -19.07 -1.89 1.31
C ALA A 27 -18.09 -2.46 2.34
N LEU A 28 -16.79 -2.38 2.12
CA LEU A 28 -15.80 -2.85 3.09
C LEU A 28 -15.92 -2.06 4.39
N ARG A 29 -15.92 -2.78 5.53
CA ARG A 29 -15.97 -2.18 6.86
C ARG A 29 -14.82 -2.58 7.76
N VAL A 30 -14.17 -3.68 7.45
CA VAL A 30 -12.98 -4.16 8.14
C VAL A 30 -12.00 -4.67 7.10
N PHE A 31 -10.80 -4.15 7.11
CA PHE A 31 -9.68 -4.62 6.30
C PHE A 31 -8.78 -5.51 7.17
N ASP A 32 -8.27 -6.60 6.62
CA ASP A 32 -7.39 -7.56 7.30
C ASP A 32 -7.83 -7.95 8.72
N ILE A 33 -9.16 -8.13 8.88
CA ILE A 33 -9.84 -8.52 10.12
C ILE A 33 -9.63 -7.61 11.35
N VAL A 34 -8.76 -6.61 11.27
CA VAL A 34 -8.38 -5.76 12.40
C VAL A 34 -8.53 -4.26 12.16
N MET A 35 -8.43 -3.79 10.89
CA MET A 35 -8.48 -2.37 10.58
C MET A 35 -9.87 -1.93 10.15
N GLU A 36 -10.49 -1.05 10.92
CA GLU A 36 -11.78 -0.46 10.56
C GLU A 36 -11.65 0.38 9.29
N SER A 37 -12.57 0.19 8.34
CA SER A 37 -12.68 0.92 7.09
C SER A 37 -14.08 1.51 6.94
N ARG A 38 -14.31 2.71 7.47
CA ARG A 38 -15.64 3.32 7.57
C ARG A 38 -16.23 3.73 6.24
N TYR A 39 -15.35 4.12 5.32
CA TYR A 39 -15.71 4.68 4.00
C TYR A 39 -15.37 3.75 2.84
N GLY A 40 -15.23 2.44 3.12
CA GLY A 40 -14.87 1.46 2.13
C GLY A 40 -13.41 1.59 1.68
N THR A 41 -13.09 0.95 0.58
CA THR A 41 -11.75 1.01 -0.03
C THR A 41 -11.85 0.93 -1.55
N SER A 42 -10.71 1.00 -2.20
CA SER A 42 -10.49 0.57 -3.58
C SER A 42 -9.30 -0.39 -3.63
N TYR A 43 -9.29 -1.28 -4.59
CA TYR A 43 -8.12 -2.08 -4.96
C TYR A 43 -7.66 -1.56 -6.31
N ASN A 44 -6.67 -0.67 -6.27
CA ASN A 44 -6.26 0.05 -7.46
C ASN A 44 -5.29 -0.78 -8.28
N ALA A 45 -5.50 -0.76 -9.58
CA ALA A 45 -4.57 -1.26 -10.58
C ALA A 45 -4.51 -0.25 -11.71
N TYR A 46 -3.37 -0.18 -12.38
CA TYR A 46 -3.14 0.84 -13.40
C TYR A 46 -2.61 0.20 -14.67
N LEU A 47 -3.24 0.52 -15.80
CA LEU A 47 -2.76 0.15 -17.11
C LEU A 47 -1.92 1.30 -17.68
N VAL A 48 -0.68 1.00 -18.08
CA VAL A 48 0.22 1.94 -18.75
C VAL A 48 0.47 1.45 -20.15
N THR A 49 0.12 2.27 -21.13
CA THR A 49 0.33 1.97 -22.55
C THR A 49 1.48 2.82 -23.08
N GLY A 50 2.53 2.18 -23.63
CA GLY A 50 3.53 2.80 -24.46
C GLY A 50 3.13 2.78 -25.95
N GLY A 51 4.06 3.09 -26.83
CA GLY A 51 3.82 2.98 -28.26
C GLY A 51 3.86 1.56 -28.80
N GLU A 52 4.54 0.63 -28.09
CA GLU A 52 4.77 -0.74 -28.54
C GLU A 52 4.33 -1.79 -27.53
N LYS A 53 4.42 -1.49 -26.25
CA LYS A 53 4.20 -2.40 -25.12
C LYS A 53 3.25 -1.82 -24.08
N THR A 54 2.67 -2.73 -23.30
CA THR A 54 1.74 -2.41 -22.23
C THR A 54 2.19 -3.01 -20.91
N ALA A 55 1.93 -2.32 -19.82
CA ALA A 55 2.18 -2.80 -18.47
C ALA A 55 0.95 -2.59 -17.58
N LEU A 56 0.53 -3.65 -16.90
CA LEU A 56 -0.40 -3.56 -15.79
C LEU A 56 0.41 -3.41 -14.50
N ILE A 57 0.01 -2.49 -13.62
CA ILE A 57 0.61 -2.30 -12.30
C ILE A 57 -0.42 -2.71 -11.26
N GLU A 58 -0.10 -3.69 -10.43
CA GLU A 58 -0.95 -4.43 -9.49
C GLU A 58 -2.06 -5.27 -10.16
N ALA A 59 -2.62 -6.24 -9.40
CA ALA A 59 -3.54 -7.25 -9.92
C ALA A 59 -4.78 -7.45 -9.03
N VAL A 60 -5.10 -6.52 -8.18
CA VAL A 60 -6.24 -6.46 -7.26
C VAL A 60 -6.43 -7.71 -6.37
N HIS A 61 -7.40 -7.68 -5.49
CA HIS A 61 -7.84 -8.83 -4.70
C HIS A 61 -8.54 -9.86 -5.62
N LYS A 62 -8.34 -11.15 -5.38
CA LYS A 62 -8.82 -12.26 -6.22
C LYS A 62 -10.31 -12.21 -6.52
N ASP A 63 -11.13 -11.75 -5.58
CA ASP A 63 -12.58 -11.70 -5.73
C ASP A 63 -13.05 -10.65 -6.75
N TYR A 64 -12.17 -9.75 -7.18
CA TYR A 64 -12.42 -8.68 -8.14
C TYR A 64 -11.68 -8.86 -9.47
N PHE A 65 -11.12 -10.04 -9.69
CA PHE A 65 -10.33 -10.32 -10.89
C PHE A 65 -11.09 -10.10 -12.19
N GLU A 66 -12.35 -10.56 -12.27
CA GLU A 66 -13.16 -10.41 -13.47
C GLU A 66 -13.56 -8.93 -13.71
N ASP A 67 -13.73 -8.15 -12.65
CA ASP A 67 -13.97 -6.71 -12.76
C ASP A 67 -12.71 -6.00 -13.32
N LEU A 68 -11.52 -6.37 -12.83
CA LEU A 68 -10.24 -5.88 -13.36
C LEU A 68 -10.11 -6.18 -14.86
N VAL A 69 -10.39 -7.43 -15.26
CA VAL A 69 -10.33 -7.84 -16.68
C VAL A 69 -11.30 -7.02 -17.52
N SER A 70 -12.54 -6.86 -17.05
CA SER A 70 -13.56 -6.06 -17.74
C SER A 70 -13.09 -4.62 -17.96
N ASN A 71 -12.48 -4.01 -16.95
CA ASN A 71 -11.95 -2.64 -17.05
C ASN A 71 -10.76 -2.54 -18.02
N ILE A 72 -9.86 -3.55 -18.05
CA ILE A 72 -8.76 -3.59 -19.02
C ILE A 72 -9.30 -3.72 -20.44
N GLU A 73 -10.32 -4.58 -20.66
CA GLU A 73 -10.90 -4.84 -21.96
C GLU A 73 -11.64 -3.65 -22.56
N GLU A 74 -11.99 -2.63 -21.78
CA GLU A 74 -12.45 -1.34 -22.31
C GLU A 74 -11.35 -0.62 -23.13
N ILE A 75 -10.06 -0.97 -22.91
CA ILE A 75 -8.92 -0.29 -23.53
C ILE A 75 -8.23 -1.20 -24.56
N LEU A 76 -7.95 -2.45 -24.17
CA LEU A 76 -7.29 -3.44 -25.01
C LEU A 76 -7.64 -4.87 -24.53
N PRO A 77 -7.60 -5.87 -25.43
CA PRO A 77 -7.77 -7.27 -25.03
C PRO A 77 -6.74 -7.66 -23.96
N VAL A 78 -7.19 -8.31 -22.88
CA VAL A 78 -6.31 -8.63 -21.72
C VAL A 78 -5.12 -9.51 -22.12
N GLU A 79 -5.26 -10.36 -23.14
CA GLU A 79 -4.20 -11.23 -23.65
C GLU A 79 -3.06 -10.46 -24.33
N LYS A 80 -3.25 -9.16 -24.59
CA LYS A 80 -2.23 -8.26 -25.13
C LYS A 80 -1.37 -7.58 -24.08
N LEU A 81 -1.57 -7.88 -22.81
CA LEU A 81 -0.68 -7.42 -21.76
C LEU A 81 0.72 -8.04 -21.94
N ASP A 82 1.73 -7.20 -22.02
CA ASP A 82 3.14 -7.62 -22.10
C ASP A 82 3.74 -7.84 -20.72
N TYR A 83 3.43 -6.95 -19.79
CA TYR A 83 4.04 -6.91 -18.46
C TYR A 83 3.01 -6.76 -17.35
N LEU A 84 3.30 -7.44 -16.23
CA LEU A 84 2.66 -7.20 -14.95
C LEU A 84 3.74 -6.72 -13.99
N ILE A 85 3.59 -5.51 -13.47
CA ILE A 85 4.50 -4.94 -12.47
C ILE A 85 3.84 -5.09 -11.10
N MET A 86 4.51 -5.80 -10.19
CA MET A 86 4.07 -5.92 -8.81
C MET A 86 4.95 -5.05 -7.93
N ASN A 87 4.43 -3.91 -7.50
CA ASN A 87 5.12 -3.03 -6.56
C ASN A 87 5.09 -3.61 -5.15
N HIS A 88 4.04 -4.40 -4.82
CA HIS A 88 3.84 -5.09 -3.57
C HIS A 88 3.05 -6.39 -3.79
N THR A 89 3.20 -7.38 -2.91
CA THR A 89 2.66 -8.72 -3.14
C THR A 89 1.65 -9.19 -2.10
N GLU A 90 1.13 -8.29 -1.27
CA GLU A 90 0.00 -8.62 -0.40
C GLU A 90 -1.17 -9.15 -1.22
N PRO A 91 -1.96 -10.13 -0.71
CA PRO A 91 -3.00 -10.81 -1.51
C PRO A 91 -4.08 -9.90 -2.11
N ASP A 92 -4.29 -8.73 -1.57
CA ASP A 92 -5.25 -7.75 -2.11
C ASP A 92 -4.70 -6.96 -3.31
N HIS A 93 -3.37 -7.01 -3.56
CA HIS A 93 -2.72 -6.50 -4.77
C HIS A 93 -2.34 -7.62 -5.74
N SER A 94 -2.01 -8.79 -5.21
CA SER A 94 -1.49 -9.93 -5.99
C SER A 94 -2.51 -11.02 -6.27
N GLY A 95 -3.74 -10.88 -5.78
CA GLY A 95 -4.76 -11.92 -5.86
C GLY A 95 -5.13 -12.36 -7.28
N GLY A 96 -5.03 -11.47 -8.25
CA GLY A 96 -5.28 -11.75 -9.67
C GLY A 96 -4.08 -12.31 -10.45
N VAL A 97 -2.87 -12.35 -9.87
CA VAL A 97 -1.63 -12.71 -10.58
C VAL A 97 -1.74 -14.08 -11.26
N ARG A 98 -2.19 -15.10 -10.51
CA ARG A 98 -2.32 -16.47 -11.06
C ARG A 98 -3.27 -16.51 -12.25
N ALA A 99 -4.43 -15.88 -12.13
CA ALA A 99 -5.43 -15.87 -13.19
C ALA A 99 -4.98 -15.05 -14.42
N LEU A 100 -4.20 -13.98 -14.22
CA LEU A 100 -3.57 -13.25 -15.33
C LEU A 100 -2.55 -14.11 -16.08
N LEU A 101 -1.72 -14.87 -15.39
CA LEU A 101 -0.76 -15.78 -16.01
C LEU A 101 -1.45 -16.85 -16.84
N ASP A 102 -2.60 -17.34 -16.40
CA ASP A 102 -3.40 -18.32 -17.16
C ASP A 102 -4.03 -17.70 -18.42
N ARG A 103 -4.48 -16.44 -18.35
CA ARG A 103 -5.10 -15.75 -19.50
C ARG A 103 -4.07 -15.16 -20.47
N CYS A 104 -2.90 -14.79 -20.00
CA CYS A 104 -1.90 -14.05 -20.76
C CYS A 104 -0.61 -14.88 -20.86
N PRO A 105 -0.50 -15.85 -21.75
CA PRO A 105 0.61 -16.80 -21.80
C PRO A 105 1.97 -16.15 -22.11
N ASN A 106 2.00 -14.92 -22.63
CA ASN A 106 3.22 -14.18 -22.93
C ASN A 106 3.56 -13.12 -21.85
N LEU A 107 2.75 -13.06 -20.80
CA LEU A 107 2.94 -12.08 -19.72
C LEU A 107 4.25 -12.31 -18.97
N THR A 108 5.01 -11.24 -18.78
CA THR A 108 6.22 -11.26 -17.95
C THR A 108 5.96 -10.44 -16.67
N VAL A 109 6.12 -11.07 -15.51
CA VAL A 109 6.01 -10.38 -14.22
C VAL A 109 7.31 -9.66 -13.91
N LEU A 110 7.23 -8.38 -13.51
CA LEU A 110 8.36 -7.60 -13.01
C LEU A 110 8.11 -7.28 -11.53
N CYS A 111 9.09 -7.60 -10.70
CA CYS A 111 8.96 -7.38 -9.26
C CYS A 111 10.34 -7.41 -8.57
N SER A 112 10.40 -7.04 -7.30
CA SER A 112 11.63 -7.19 -6.51
C SER A 112 12.01 -8.66 -6.26
N SER A 113 13.23 -8.89 -5.81
CA SER A 113 13.68 -10.26 -5.47
C SER A 113 12.90 -10.87 -4.30
N SER A 114 12.45 -10.05 -3.36
CA SER A 114 11.60 -10.50 -2.25
C SER A 114 10.19 -10.82 -2.74
N ALA A 115 9.63 -9.96 -3.58
CA ALA A 115 8.33 -10.15 -4.22
C ALA A 115 8.29 -11.46 -5.03
N LYS A 116 9.34 -11.77 -5.81
CA LYS A 116 9.39 -13.04 -6.54
C LYS A 116 9.23 -14.26 -5.62
N LYS A 117 9.89 -14.26 -4.45
CA LYS A 117 9.76 -15.38 -3.49
C LYS A 117 8.34 -15.50 -2.96
N PHE A 118 7.70 -14.37 -2.63
CA PHE A 118 6.34 -14.35 -2.11
C PHE A 118 5.34 -14.80 -3.19
N LEU A 119 5.45 -14.25 -4.41
CA LEU A 119 4.59 -14.62 -5.53
C LEU A 119 4.71 -16.09 -5.91
N THR A 120 5.92 -16.67 -5.90
CA THR A 120 6.10 -18.11 -6.14
C THR A 120 5.35 -18.95 -5.10
N SER A 121 5.32 -18.51 -3.84
CA SER A 121 4.55 -19.17 -2.79
C SER A 121 3.04 -18.96 -2.94
N ILE A 122 2.61 -17.78 -3.35
CA ILE A 122 1.19 -17.43 -3.55
C ILE A 122 0.64 -18.17 -4.78
N ALA A 123 1.36 -18.16 -5.89
CA ALA A 123 0.98 -18.84 -7.13
C ALA A 123 1.16 -20.38 -7.01
N ASN A 124 1.98 -20.83 -6.06
CA ASN A 124 2.38 -22.23 -5.85
C ASN A 124 3.02 -22.87 -7.11
N GLU A 125 3.70 -22.05 -7.91
CA GLU A 125 4.44 -22.48 -9.09
C GLU A 125 5.46 -21.43 -9.54
N GLU A 126 6.38 -21.83 -10.42
CA GLU A 126 7.29 -20.91 -11.14
C GLU A 126 6.56 -20.28 -12.34
N PHE A 127 6.88 -19.03 -12.62
CA PHE A 127 6.30 -18.26 -13.71
C PHE A 127 7.35 -17.34 -14.38
N PRO A 128 7.10 -16.84 -15.61
CA PRO A 128 7.97 -15.89 -16.26
C PRO A 128 8.12 -14.62 -15.43
N CYS A 129 9.32 -14.40 -14.86
CA CYS A 129 9.59 -13.29 -13.96
C CYS A 129 10.95 -12.67 -14.22
N ARG A 130 10.96 -11.35 -14.39
CA ARG A 130 12.15 -10.52 -14.41
C ARG A 130 12.27 -9.78 -13.07
N VAL A 131 13.28 -10.12 -12.28
CA VAL A 131 13.58 -9.39 -11.05
C VAL A 131 14.17 -8.03 -11.40
N VAL A 132 13.59 -6.97 -10.85
CA VAL A 132 14.05 -5.59 -11.01
C VAL A 132 14.73 -5.08 -9.74
N LYS A 133 15.68 -4.15 -9.93
CA LYS A 133 16.46 -3.50 -8.87
C LYS A 133 16.27 -2.00 -8.92
N ASP A 134 16.76 -1.32 -7.90
CA ASP A 134 16.79 0.14 -7.87
C ASP A 134 17.50 0.72 -9.09
N GLY A 135 16.84 1.64 -9.77
CA GLY A 135 17.33 2.29 -10.99
C GLY A 135 17.12 1.51 -12.28
N ASP A 136 16.71 0.24 -12.26
CA ASP A 136 16.35 -0.50 -13.46
C ASP A 136 15.20 0.18 -14.22
N THR A 137 15.15 -0.03 -15.54
CA THR A 137 14.13 0.55 -16.40
C THR A 137 13.40 -0.48 -17.25
N LEU A 138 12.19 -0.13 -17.65
CA LEU A 138 11.36 -0.83 -18.61
C LEU A 138 10.90 0.14 -19.69
N ASP A 139 11.32 -0.09 -20.92
CA ASP A 139 10.87 0.66 -22.09
C ASP A 139 9.59 0.01 -22.66
N LEU A 140 8.57 0.83 -22.85
CA LEU A 140 7.29 0.44 -23.44
C LEU A 140 7.13 0.97 -24.90
N GLY A 141 8.19 1.53 -25.46
CA GLY A 141 8.13 2.20 -26.76
C GLY A 141 7.45 3.58 -26.64
N GLY A 142 8.23 4.59 -26.26
CA GLY A 142 7.75 5.97 -26.05
C GLY A 142 7.44 6.35 -24.59
N LYS A 143 7.31 5.37 -23.71
CA LYS A 143 7.29 5.55 -22.25
C LYS A 143 8.34 4.66 -21.61
N THR A 144 9.08 5.21 -20.65
CA THR A 144 10.08 4.45 -19.87
C THR A 144 9.71 4.51 -18.40
N LEU A 145 9.49 3.35 -17.81
CA LEU A 145 9.23 3.19 -16.39
C LEU A 145 10.54 2.86 -15.67
N ARG A 146 10.84 3.56 -14.58
CA ARG A 146 12.00 3.32 -13.72
C ARG A 146 11.56 2.76 -12.37
N PHE A 147 12.26 1.77 -11.86
CA PHE A 147 11.99 1.15 -10.56
C PHE A 147 12.83 1.79 -9.47
N ILE A 148 12.21 2.03 -8.31
CA ILE A 148 12.83 2.62 -7.13
C ILE A 148 12.60 1.65 -5.96
N SER A 149 13.67 1.18 -5.34
CA SER A 149 13.56 0.27 -4.20
C SER A 149 13.06 0.99 -2.96
N ALA A 150 11.96 0.51 -2.37
CA ALA A 150 11.28 1.11 -1.24
C ALA A 150 10.89 0.05 -0.17
N PRO A 151 11.85 -0.79 0.30
CA PRO A 151 11.56 -1.90 1.21
C PRO A 151 10.99 -1.40 2.54
N LEU A 152 10.14 -2.24 3.16
CA LEU A 152 9.44 -1.96 4.41
C LEU A 152 8.39 -0.81 4.32
N LEU A 153 7.85 -0.63 3.10
CA LEU A 153 6.68 0.18 2.88
C LEU A 153 5.47 -0.66 2.35
N HIS A 154 4.84 -1.59 3.12
CA HIS A 154 5.24 -1.92 4.49
C HIS A 154 5.96 -3.28 4.59
N TRP A 155 6.01 -4.06 3.53
CA TRP A 155 6.75 -5.32 3.45
C TRP A 155 8.13 -5.12 2.79
N PRO A 156 9.04 -6.12 2.91
CA PRO A 156 10.40 -6.01 2.36
C PRO A 156 10.46 -6.07 0.83
N ASP A 157 9.36 -6.37 0.17
CA ASP A 157 9.24 -6.52 -1.29
C ASP A 157 8.90 -5.22 -2.02
N SER A 158 8.47 -4.18 -1.29
CA SER A 158 7.93 -2.96 -1.88
C SER A 158 8.93 -2.22 -2.77
N ILE A 159 8.42 -1.78 -3.92
CA ILE A 159 9.09 -0.88 -4.87
C ILE A 159 8.14 0.22 -5.32
N PHE A 160 8.67 1.30 -5.83
CA PHE A 160 7.88 2.27 -6.60
C PHE A 160 8.20 2.12 -8.09
N THR A 161 7.20 2.40 -8.93
CA THR A 161 7.36 2.51 -10.37
C THR A 161 7.18 3.98 -10.77
N TRP A 162 8.14 4.53 -11.49
CA TRP A 162 8.19 5.95 -11.87
C TRP A 162 8.16 6.14 -13.37
N ASP A 163 7.15 6.83 -13.89
CA ASP A 163 7.10 7.37 -15.25
C ASP A 163 7.63 8.82 -15.23
N GLU A 164 8.88 8.97 -15.67
CA GLU A 164 9.55 10.26 -15.65
C GLU A 164 8.95 11.26 -16.65
N ALA A 165 8.47 10.78 -17.79
CA ALA A 165 7.91 11.64 -18.84
C ALA A 165 6.62 12.32 -18.34
N ASP A 166 5.73 11.53 -17.72
CA ASP A 166 4.43 12.01 -17.24
C ASP A 166 4.45 12.44 -15.78
N LYS A 167 5.60 12.38 -15.10
CA LYS A 167 5.72 12.73 -13.67
C LYS A 167 4.73 11.96 -12.80
N THR A 168 4.49 10.70 -13.13
CA THR A 168 3.56 9.79 -12.44
C THR A 168 4.32 8.76 -11.62
N LEU A 169 4.02 8.67 -10.34
CA LEU A 169 4.63 7.73 -9.40
C LEU A 169 3.59 6.73 -8.90
N PHE A 170 3.83 5.44 -9.09
CA PHE A 170 3.03 4.35 -8.57
C PHE A 170 3.68 3.83 -7.30
N THR A 171 3.00 3.98 -6.18
CA THR A 171 3.59 3.80 -4.84
C THR A 171 3.05 2.60 -4.09
N CYS A 172 2.13 1.84 -4.68
CA CYS A 172 1.34 0.85 -3.98
C CYS A 172 0.67 1.45 -2.74
N ASP A 173 0.79 0.84 -1.57
CA ASP A 173 0.17 1.30 -0.33
C ASP A 173 0.65 2.66 0.15
N PHE A 174 1.90 3.02 -0.20
CA PHE A 174 2.50 4.23 0.33
C PHE A 174 1.76 5.48 -0.14
N LEU A 175 1.35 6.31 0.82
CA LEU A 175 0.50 7.51 0.68
C LEU A 175 -0.97 7.20 0.37
N GLY A 176 -1.40 5.93 0.40
CA GLY A 176 -2.78 5.50 0.23
C GLY A 176 -3.62 5.60 1.50
N CYS A 177 -4.89 5.27 1.37
CA CYS A 177 -5.81 5.12 2.51
C CYS A 177 -7.06 4.34 2.11
N HIS A 178 -7.76 3.75 3.09
CA HIS A 178 -9.06 3.13 2.86
C HIS A 178 -10.17 4.19 2.84
N PHE A 179 -10.36 4.75 1.65
CA PHE A 179 -11.42 5.71 1.37
C PHE A 179 -11.90 5.53 -0.06
N CYS A 180 -13.15 5.08 -0.23
CA CYS A 180 -13.73 4.82 -1.53
C CYS A 180 -14.17 6.13 -2.21
N GLU A 181 -13.37 6.63 -3.15
CA GLU A 181 -13.67 7.82 -3.94
C GLU A 181 -13.97 7.42 -5.41
N PRO A 182 -15.23 7.54 -5.86
CA PRO A 182 -15.62 7.06 -7.18
C PRO A 182 -14.90 7.73 -8.36
N SER A 183 -14.46 8.96 -8.21
CA SER A 183 -13.70 9.65 -9.25
C SER A 183 -12.25 9.18 -9.36
N MET A 184 -11.79 8.39 -8.41
CA MET A 184 -10.39 7.95 -8.26
C MET A 184 -9.38 9.10 -8.17
N ARG A 185 -9.82 10.30 -7.79
CA ARG A 185 -8.99 11.50 -7.71
C ARG A 185 -9.19 12.22 -6.38
N ASP A 186 -8.12 12.71 -5.78
CA ASP A 186 -8.17 13.53 -4.57
C ASP A 186 -8.98 14.82 -4.74
N THR A 187 -9.09 15.29 -5.98
CA THR A 187 -9.91 16.45 -6.36
C THR A 187 -11.42 16.16 -6.39
N GLY A 188 -11.82 14.90 -6.41
CA GLY A 188 -13.22 14.47 -6.35
C GLY A 188 -13.79 14.44 -4.93
N ILE A 189 -12.93 14.46 -3.92
CA ILE A 189 -13.38 14.42 -2.52
C ILE A 189 -14.16 15.70 -2.20
N HIS A 190 -15.47 15.55 -1.98
CA HIS A 190 -16.31 16.69 -1.64
C HIS A 190 -15.85 17.34 -0.32
N PRO A 191 -15.86 18.67 -0.18
CA PRO A 191 -15.34 19.38 0.99
C PRO A 191 -15.90 18.90 2.33
N GLU A 192 -17.17 18.47 2.38
CA GLU A 192 -17.79 17.92 3.59
C GLU A 192 -17.18 16.61 4.04
N TYR A 193 -16.60 15.82 3.12
CA TYR A 193 -15.95 14.55 3.41
C TYR A 193 -14.44 14.68 3.67
N ARG A 194 -13.84 15.85 3.44
CA ARG A 194 -12.40 16.08 3.56
C ARG A 194 -11.86 15.65 4.93
N ARG A 195 -12.52 16.06 6.01
CA ARG A 195 -12.14 15.69 7.38
C ARG A 195 -12.15 14.17 7.63
N TYR A 196 -13.05 13.46 6.97
CA TYR A 196 -13.16 12.00 7.10
C TYR A 196 -12.05 11.31 6.32
N TYR A 197 -11.75 11.79 5.12
CA TYR A 197 -10.59 11.33 4.35
C TYR A 197 -9.29 11.52 5.14
N GLU A 198 -9.09 12.67 5.76
CA GLU A 198 -7.90 12.95 6.57
C GLU A 198 -7.82 12.05 7.82
N ALA A 199 -8.95 11.73 8.43
CA ALA A 199 -9.01 10.78 9.55
C ALA A 199 -8.67 9.36 9.11
N GLU A 200 -9.18 8.90 7.96
CA GLU A 200 -8.85 7.59 7.41
C GLU A 200 -7.39 7.52 6.94
N LEU A 201 -6.83 8.60 6.41
CA LEU A 201 -5.41 8.68 6.05
C LEU A 201 -4.51 8.50 7.27
N LEU A 202 -4.84 9.14 8.40
CA LEU A 202 -4.11 8.96 9.65
C LEU A 202 -4.30 7.56 10.23
N ASN A 203 -5.52 7.01 10.17
CA ASN A 203 -5.80 5.65 10.62
C ASN A 203 -4.99 4.63 9.82
N TYR A 204 -4.96 4.76 8.50
CA TYR A 204 -4.17 3.93 7.59
C TYR A 204 -2.67 4.02 7.91
N PHE A 205 -2.14 5.24 8.06
CA PHE A 205 -0.76 5.44 8.46
C PHE A 205 -0.43 4.71 9.77
N ASN A 206 -1.26 4.87 10.79
CA ASN A 206 -1.00 4.26 12.11
C ASN A 206 -1.03 2.73 12.06
N CYS A 207 -1.97 2.15 11.31
CA CYS A 207 -2.12 0.69 11.21
C CYS A 207 -1.04 0.05 10.34
N ILE A 208 -0.69 0.67 9.21
CA ILE A 208 0.16 0.09 8.17
C ILE A 208 1.62 0.56 8.31
N PHE A 209 1.85 1.87 8.47
CA PHE A 209 3.19 2.47 8.46
C PHE A 209 3.74 2.84 9.83
N GLY A 210 2.89 2.91 10.84
CA GLY A 210 3.30 3.27 12.20
C GLY A 210 4.51 2.47 12.74
N PRO A 211 4.60 1.15 12.51
CA PRO A 211 5.77 0.36 12.89
C PRO A 211 7.03 0.65 12.06
N PHE A 212 6.89 1.26 10.87
CA PHE A 212 7.94 1.41 9.87
C PHE A 212 8.39 2.86 9.66
N LYS A 213 8.24 3.73 10.65
CA LYS A 213 8.55 5.17 10.55
C LYS A 213 9.89 5.52 9.90
N PRO A 214 11.02 4.84 10.18
CA PRO A 214 12.27 5.08 9.48
C PRO A 214 12.19 4.81 7.98
N ALA A 215 11.51 3.72 7.58
CA ALA A 215 11.31 3.40 6.16
C ALA A 215 10.38 4.41 5.46
N VAL A 216 9.39 4.96 6.19
CA VAL A 216 8.54 6.05 5.69
C VAL A 216 9.38 7.28 5.33
N LEU A 217 10.30 7.70 6.21
CA LEU A 217 11.16 8.85 5.95
C LEU A 217 12.09 8.60 4.76
N ASP A 218 12.70 7.41 4.69
CA ASP A 218 13.53 6.99 3.56
C ASP A 218 12.72 6.96 2.25
N GLY A 219 11.51 6.42 2.28
CA GLY A 219 10.61 6.41 1.12
C GLY A 219 10.23 7.79 0.62
N LEU A 220 9.91 8.73 1.54
CA LEU A 220 9.64 10.12 1.19
C LEU A 220 10.84 10.81 0.54
N ASP A 221 12.06 10.50 1.00
CA ASP A 221 13.30 11.08 0.48
C ASP A 221 13.69 10.47 -0.88
N LYS A 222 13.28 9.23 -1.17
CA LYS A 222 13.48 8.55 -2.46
C LYS A 222 12.48 8.99 -3.54
N MET A 223 11.36 9.61 -3.16
CA MET A 223 10.42 10.11 -4.16
C MET A 223 11.10 11.11 -5.09
N PRO A 224 10.81 11.03 -6.42
CA PRO A 224 11.31 12.04 -7.36
C PRO A 224 10.93 13.46 -6.91
N ALA A 225 11.81 14.42 -7.19
CA ALA A 225 11.63 15.81 -6.74
C ALA A 225 10.35 16.47 -7.30
N ARG A 226 9.94 16.05 -8.52
CA ARG A 226 8.76 16.61 -9.20
C ARG A 226 7.81 15.49 -9.59
N VAL A 227 6.92 15.15 -8.65
CA VAL A 227 5.80 14.23 -8.89
C VAL A 227 4.54 15.07 -9.08
N GLU A 228 3.78 14.80 -10.14
CA GLU A 228 2.53 15.50 -10.46
C GLU A 228 1.30 14.61 -10.27
N LEU A 229 1.49 13.29 -10.24
CA LEU A 229 0.46 12.32 -9.95
C LEU A 229 1.06 11.18 -9.13
N VAL A 230 0.44 10.85 -8.00
CA VAL A 230 0.73 9.63 -7.23
C VAL A 230 -0.42 8.67 -7.39
N CYS A 231 -0.12 7.47 -7.86
CA CYS A 231 -1.03 6.36 -8.06
C CYS A 231 -0.85 5.36 -6.92
N THR A 232 -1.71 5.42 -5.92
CA THR A 232 -1.72 4.55 -4.74
C THR A 232 -2.54 3.30 -5.00
N SER A 233 -2.34 2.24 -4.22
CA SER A 233 -3.13 1.00 -4.37
C SER A 233 -4.45 1.00 -3.60
N HIS A 234 -4.63 1.95 -2.68
CA HIS A 234 -5.91 2.20 -2.00
C HIS A 234 -6.26 3.68 -1.99
N GLY A 235 -7.55 3.96 -2.11
CA GLY A 235 -8.10 5.31 -2.08
C GLY A 235 -7.84 6.08 -3.38
N PRO A 236 -8.06 7.40 -3.37
CA PRO A 236 -7.89 8.24 -4.54
C PRO A 236 -6.42 8.42 -4.93
N THR A 237 -6.16 8.60 -6.22
CA THR A 237 -4.87 9.12 -6.70
C THR A 237 -4.66 10.56 -6.23
N LEU A 238 -3.41 10.92 -5.97
CA LEU A 238 -3.07 12.24 -5.45
C LEU A 238 -2.48 13.13 -6.56
N SER A 239 -3.01 14.31 -6.70
CA SER A 239 -2.49 15.33 -7.62
C SER A 239 -2.36 16.70 -6.94
N GLN A 240 -3.40 17.20 -6.30
CA GLN A 240 -3.39 18.47 -5.58
C GLN A 240 -2.93 18.32 -4.13
N SER A 241 -3.16 17.17 -3.51
CA SER A 241 -2.83 16.92 -2.11
C SER A 241 -1.47 16.24 -1.87
N ILE A 242 -0.66 16.02 -2.90
CA ILE A 242 0.65 15.35 -2.76
C ILE A 242 1.50 15.99 -1.67
N GLY A 243 1.67 17.31 -1.69
CA GLY A 243 2.45 18.05 -0.70
C GLY A 243 1.90 17.85 0.71
N TYR A 244 0.59 18.05 0.88
CA TYR A 244 -0.10 17.88 2.15
C TYR A 244 0.08 16.46 2.72
N VAL A 245 -0.15 15.42 1.92
CA VAL A 245 -0.03 14.02 2.38
C VAL A 245 1.42 13.69 2.74
N LYS A 246 2.40 14.13 1.94
CA LYS A 246 3.83 13.98 2.27
C LYS A 246 4.20 14.66 3.58
N ASP A 247 3.71 15.85 3.83
CA ASP A 247 3.97 16.59 5.06
C ASP A 247 3.35 15.89 6.28
N CYS A 248 2.12 15.37 6.14
CA CYS A 248 1.48 14.54 7.16
C CYS A 248 2.32 13.30 7.49
N TYR A 249 2.73 12.53 6.47
CA TYR A 249 3.54 11.32 6.64
C TYR A 249 4.90 11.65 7.30
N ARG A 250 5.54 12.75 6.87
CA ARG A 250 6.81 13.20 7.49
C ARG A 250 6.62 13.58 8.96
N GLN A 251 5.54 14.29 9.27
CA GLN A 251 5.20 14.66 10.65
C GLN A 251 4.91 13.43 11.52
N TRP A 252 4.10 12.49 11.02
CA TRP A 252 3.72 11.31 11.78
C TRP A 252 4.86 10.31 11.95
N ALA A 253 5.77 10.25 10.98
CA ALA A 253 6.96 9.42 11.05
C ALA A 253 8.11 10.05 11.84
N ALA A 254 8.04 11.34 12.15
CA ALA A 254 9.09 12.01 12.91
C ALA A 254 9.32 11.32 14.26
N PRO A 255 10.58 11.18 14.68
CA PRO A 255 10.89 10.64 16.01
C PRO A 255 10.20 11.45 17.10
N ALA A 256 9.52 10.78 18.01
CA ALA A 256 8.97 11.45 19.19
C ALA A 256 10.12 12.02 20.04
N VAL A 257 10.25 13.34 20.07
CA VAL A 257 11.21 14.02 20.92
C VAL A 257 10.50 14.40 22.21
N ARG A 258 10.87 13.76 23.33
CA ARG A 258 10.37 14.18 24.63
C ARG A 258 11.10 15.44 25.09
N PRO A 259 10.38 16.39 25.70
CA PRO A 259 10.99 17.64 26.18
C PRO A 259 12.14 17.43 27.18
N ASP A 260 12.13 16.32 27.94
CA ASP A 260 13.13 15.98 28.95
C ASP A 260 14.29 15.10 28.41
N GLY A 261 14.29 14.74 27.13
CA GLY A 261 15.30 13.90 26.47
C GLY A 261 15.39 12.46 27.00
N LYS A 262 14.49 12.05 27.90
CA LYS A 262 14.50 10.70 28.47
C LYS A 262 13.92 9.69 27.50
N LYS A 263 14.60 8.56 27.36
CA LYS A 263 14.07 7.41 26.62
C LYS A 263 13.08 6.65 27.49
N THR A 264 11.88 6.40 26.98
CA THR A 264 10.87 5.56 27.62
C THR A 264 10.59 4.31 26.78
N VAL A 265 10.26 3.23 27.46
CA VAL A 265 9.88 1.96 26.84
C VAL A 265 8.54 1.51 27.42
N GLY A 266 7.57 1.25 26.56
CA GLY A 266 6.33 0.57 26.90
C GLY A 266 6.46 -0.93 26.62
N ILE A 267 6.17 -1.77 27.60
CA ILE A 267 6.07 -3.22 27.42
C ILE A 267 4.60 -3.60 27.56
N ILE A 268 3.98 -3.90 26.43
CA ILE A 268 2.57 -4.32 26.37
C ILE A 268 2.56 -5.84 26.18
N TYR A 269 1.82 -6.55 27.02
CA TYR A 269 1.77 -8.02 26.96
C TYR A 269 0.39 -8.54 27.32
N CYS A 270 0.14 -9.82 26.95
CA CYS A 270 -0.99 -10.61 27.38
C CYS A 270 -0.47 -11.88 28.06
N SER A 271 -0.92 -12.18 29.27
CA SER A 271 -0.43 -13.34 30.01
C SER A 271 -1.56 -14.11 30.69
N ALA A 272 -1.89 -15.30 30.12
CA ALA A 272 -2.91 -16.19 30.65
C ALA A 272 -2.40 -16.95 31.90
N TYR A 273 -1.16 -17.44 31.88
CA TYR A 273 -0.60 -18.31 32.93
C TYR A 273 0.64 -17.71 33.62
N GLY A 274 0.90 -16.44 33.44
CA GLY A 274 1.99 -15.73 34.10
C GLY A 274 3.37 -15.83 33.42
N CYS A 275 3.59 -16.72 32.44
CA CYS A 275 4.88 -16.87 31.78
C CYS A 275 5.29 -15.63 30.99
N THR A 276 4.38 -15.05 30.20
CA THR A 276 4.64 -13.81 29.45
C THR A 276 4.84 -12.62 30.40
N ARG A 277 4.09 -12.57 31.52
CA ARG A 277 4.30 -11.58 32.57
C ARG A 277 5.71 -11.65 33.14
N ALA A 278 6.17 -12.86 33.50
CA ALA A 278 7.52 -13.05 34.05
C ALA A 278 8.61 -12.60 33.06
N LEU A 279 8.41 -12.82 31.77
CA LEU A 279 9.30 -12.35 30.71
C LEU A 279 9.26 -10.81 30.60
N ALA A 280 8.06 -10.20 30.61
CA ALA A 280 7.88 -8.76 30.59
C ALA A 280 8.53 -8.08 31.79
N ASP A 281 8.37 -8.65 33.00
CA ASP A 281 8.96 -8.15 34.25
C ASP A 281 10.51 -8.23 34.20
N ALA A 282 11.06 -9.34 33.66
CA ALA A 282 12.51 -9.50 33.50
C ALA A 282 13.08 -8.46 32.50
N ALA A 283 12.39 -8.24 31.38
CA ALA A 283 12.76 -7.22 30.41
C ALA A 283 12.69 -5.80 31.01
N ALA A 284 11.60 -5.50 31.73
CA ALA A 284 11.44 -4.20 32.40
C ALA A 284 12.56 -3.93 33.40
N LYS A 285 12.92 -4.93 34.19
CA LYS A 285 14.02 -4.84 35.14
C LYS A 285 15.36 -4.57 34.48
N ALA A 286 15.67 -5.26 33.39
CA ALA A 286 16.92 -5.05 32.64
C ALA A 286 16.98 -3.64 32.05
N LEU A 287 15.92 -3.21 31.36
CA LEU A 287 15.85 -1.89 30.74
C LEU A 287 15.90 -0.74 31.77
N THR A 288 15.28 -0.94 32.94
CA THR A 288 15.35 0.04 34.03
C THR A 288 16.78 0.13 34.61
N ALA A 289 17.50 -0.99 34.70
CA ALA A 289 18.89 -1.02 35.12
C ALA A 289 19.81 -0.25 34.15
N ASP A 290 19.46 -0.24 32.85
CA ASP A 290 20.14 0.55 31.81
C ASP A 290 19.71 2.03 31.76
N GLY A 291 18.96 2.50 32.76
CA GLY A 291 18.56 3.90 32.90
C GLY A 291 17.34 4.33 32.07
N LEU A 292 16.60 3.40 31.53
CA LEU A 292 15.38 3.70 30.79
C LEU A 292 14.18 3.84 31.74
N GLN A 293 13.23 4.69 31.39
CA GLN A 293 11.93 4.72 32.04
C GLN A 293 11.02 3.66 31.41
N VAL A 294 10.60 2.66 32.18
CA VAL A 294 9.83 1.53 31.67
C VAL A 294 8.42 1.52 32.27
N THR A 295 7.43 1.34 31.42
CA THR A 295 6.02 1.09 31.82
C THR A 295 5.60 -0.28 31.29
N THR A 296 5.00 -1.10 32.14
CA THR A 296 4.46 -2.42 31.75
C THR A 296 2.92 -2.39 31.78
N LEU A 297 2.29 -3.04 30.81
CA LEU A 297 0.83 -3.08 30.69
C LEU A 297 0.35 -4.48 30.26
N ASP A 298 -0.44 -5.12 31.11
CA ASP A 298 -1.14 -6.37 30.74
C ASP A 298 -2.49 -6.01 30.09
N VAL A 299 -2.62 -6.29 28.80
CA VAL A 299 -3.82 -5.92 28.02
C VAL A 299 -5.08 -6.69 28.45
N VAL A 300 -4.94 -7.82 29.17
CA VAL A 300 -6.07 -8.57 29.71
C VAL A 300 -6.89 -7.73 30.70
N PHE A 301 -6.23 -6.80 31.41
CA PHE A 301 -6.82 -6.00 32.47
C PHE A 301 -6.83 -4.49 32.16
N ALA A 302 -6.27 -4.10 31.01
CA ALA A 302 -6.15 -2.70 30.65
C ALA A 302 -7.39 -2.19 29.91
N ALA A 303 -7.82 -0.97 30.25
CA ALA A 303 -8.81 -0.28 29.45
C ALA A 303 -8.18 0.14 28.09
N PRO A 304 -8.96 0.12 26.98
CA PRO A 304 -8.46 0.50 25.65
C PRO A 304 -7.77 1.87 25.62
N GLU A 305 -8.31 2.82 26.39
CA GLU A 305 -7.76 4.19 26.50
C GLU A 305 -6.37 4.21 27.11
N THR A 306 -6.09 3.30 28.07
CA THR A 306 -4.77 3.17 28.71
C THR A 306 -3.75 2.61 27.71
N VAL A 307 -4.16 1.64 26.88
CA VAL A 307 -3.31 1.09 25.82
C VAL A 307 -2.97 2.19 24.81
N SER A 308 -3.98 2.92 24.33
CA SER A 308 -3.80 4.04 23.40
C SER A 308 -2.88 5.13 23.96
N ALA A 309 -3.00 5.48 25.22
CA ALA A 309 -2.16 6.49 25.85
C ALA A 309 -0.69 6.04 26.02
N LEU A 310 -0.42 4.75 26.05
CA LEU A 310 0.95 4.22 26.15
C LEU A 310 1.63 4.13 24.77
N VAL A 311 0.86 3.97 23.70
CA VAL A 311 1.38 3.80 22.33
C VAL A 311 1.58 5.14 21.62
N ASN A 312 0.80 6.17 21.97
CA ASN A 312 0.91 7.54 21.46
C ASN A 312 1.80 8.41 22.35
#